data_30dfeeb156e65dc3594252dbcf9d1f80
#
_entry.id   30dfeeb156e65dc3594252dbcf9d1f80
#
_cell.length_a   1.000
_cell.length_b   1.000
_cell.length_c   1.000
_cell.angle_alpha   90.00
_cell.angle_beta   90.00
_cell.angle_gamma   90.00
#
_symmetry.space_group_name_H-M   'P 1'
#
loop_
_entity.id
_entity.type
_entity.pdbx_description
1 polymer ?
#
loop_
_entity_poly.entity_id
_entity_poly.type
_entity_poly.pdbx_seq_one_letter_code
_entity_poly.pdbx_strand_id
1 'polypeptide(L)'
;TIYFNPAAMTQLSGVQVSAGVNALMASAHQTNRGSYRSVPGSTARVPVTGNDGGQPFESVIPVPNFYASAQVTDRLWLGLGVNAPFGLKLEYDDGFFGRYDSIYTDLKTYNIQPSAAFKLNDNFSIGGGVDVQYVKANLTNALPQVSPLVTTDGFTKLKGDDWTVGWNAGLFYTNGTTNVGVHYRSGINHKLKGTQTISGLVTPLSAANGEFDASAPLDLPDIVTVSFMHKLTPNLRAMITGKWYGWSSFKGIEVTSATGTTNKELDYKDSYSVSLGGEYDFSPAFTLRAGTMFDRSPTNPQHLTTRVPDGDRVWLTGGATWNISPAFALNVAYAHTWVEKANIIRPDSYFPSPATVTATTLAQTSGNADQVAASLTARF
;
A
#
# COMPACT_ATOMS: atom_id res chain seq x y z
N THR A 1 -10.11 3.39 15.67
CA THR A 1 -10.52 2.08 16.25
C THR A 1 -11.12 1.18 15.19
N ILE A 2 -12.17 1.59 14.46
CA ILE A 2 -12.95 0.74 13.53
C ILE A 2 -12.06 -0.05 12.56
N TYR A 3 -11.14 0.61 11.87
CA TYR A 3 -10.24 -0.06 10.93
C TYR A 3 -9.26 -1.01 11.62
N PHE A 4 -8.65 -0.61 12.75
CA PHE A 4 -7.57 -1.37 13.37
C PHE A 4 -8.05 -2.48 14.32
N ASN A 5 -9.21 -2.32 14.95
CA ASN A 5 -9.86 -3.32 15.79
C ASN A 5 -11.29 -2.86 16.14
N PRO A 6 -12.33 -3.38 15.47
CA PRO A 6 -13.72 -3.00 15.78
C PRO A 6 -14.13 -3.23 17.24
N ALA A 7 -13.59 -4.28 17.91
CA ALA A 7 -13.90 -4.56 19.30
C ALA A 7 -13.60 -3.39 20.25
N ALA A 8 -12.62 -2.55 19.90
CA ALA A 8 -12.28 -1.37 20.70
C ALA A 8 -13.30 -0.22 20.61
N MET A 9 -14.33 -0.32 19.74
CA MET A 9 -15.45 0.63 19.73
C MET A 9 -16.19 0.65 21.07
N THR A 10 -16.18 -0.44 21.82
CA THR A 10 -16.80 -0.51 23.15
C THR A 10 -16.19 0.44 24.19
N GLN A 11 -15.06 1.08 23.86
CA GLN A 11 -14.42 2.13 24.66
C GLN A 11 -14.91 3.55 24.28
N LEU A 12 -15.77 3.66 23.27
CA LEU A 12 -16.30 4.94 22.80
C LEU A 12 -17.72 5.12 23.33
N SER A 13 -18.00 6.22 23.99
CA SER A 13 -19.33 6.56 24.47
C SER A 13 -20.13 7.35 23.43
N GLY A 14 -21.46 7.19 23.42
CA GLY A 14 -22.36 7.97 22.59
C GLY A 14 -22.15 7.76 21.09
N VAL A 15 -22.35 8.81 20.32
CA VAL A 15 -22.07 8.85 18.88
C VAL A 15 -20.79 9.63 18.64
N GLN A 16 -19.88 9.07 17.88
CA GLN A 16 -18.63 9.74 17.50
C GLN A 16 -18.42 9.67 15.99
N VAL A 17 -18.03 10.80 15.42
CA VAL A 17 -17.71 10.94 14.00
C VAL A 17 -16.32 11.56 13.87
N SER A 18 -15.47 10.97 13.03
CA SER A 18 -14.13 11.47 12.77
C SER A 18 -13.87 11.50 11.27
N ALA A 19 -13.42 12.65 10.78
CA ALA A 19 -12.96 12.81 9.40
C ALA A 19 -11.54 13.34 9.39
N GLY A 20 -10.71 12.81 8.49
CA GLY A 20 -9.31 13.20 8.43
C GLY A 20 -8.70 12.99 7.05
N VAL A 21 -7.49 13.52 6.91
CA VAL A 21 -6.65 13.31 5.74
C VAL A 21 -5.22 13.09 6.19
N ASN A 22 -4.53 12.17 5.51
CA ASN A 22 -3.09 12.00 5.57
C ASN A 22 -2.50 12.47 4.24
N ALA A 23 -1.59 13.42 4.28
CA ALA A 23 -0.83 13.92 3.15
C ALA A 23 0.51 13.18 3.12
N LEU A 24 0.70 12.30 2.15
CA LEU A 24 1.94 11.54 1.94
C LEU A 24 2.80 12.28 0.91
N MET A 25 4.05 12.52 1.28
CA MET A 25 5.10 13.11 0.45
C MET A 25 6.25 12.10 0.36
N ALA A 26 6.26 11.29 -0.69
CA ALA A 26 7.28 10.27 -0.90
C ALA A 26 8.32 10.73 -1.92
N SER A 27 9.54 10.23 -1.79
CA SER A 27 10.60 10.39 -2.76
C SER A 27 11.26 9.06 -3.08
N ALA A 28 11.64 8.85 -4.35
CA ALA A 28 12.47 7.74 -4.74
C ALA A 28 13.44 8.18 -5.84
N HIS A 29 14.65 7.68 -5.77
CA HIS A 29 15.70 7.93 -6.74
C HIS A 29 16.20 6.60 -7.30
N GLN A 30 16.32 6.52 -8.62
CA GLN A 30 16.83 5.37 -9.33
C GLN A 30 18.21 5.70 -9.92
N THR A 31 19.18 4.83 -9.67
CA THR A 31 20.51 4.97 -10.28
C THR A 31 20.74 3.80 -11.22
N ASN A 32 20.96 4.07 -12.51
CA ASN A 32 21.28 3.04 -13.50
C ASN A 32 22.64 2.37 -13.18
N ARG A 33 22.65 1.06 -13.14
CA ARG A 33 23.85 0.23 -12.92
C ARG A 33 24.25 -0.56 -14.17
N GLY A 34 23.88 -0.08 -15.35
CA GLY A 34 24.22 -0.68 -16.63
C GLY A 34 23.09 -1.56 -17.20
N SER A 35 21.85 -1.07 -17.16
CA SER A 35 20.69 -1.72 -17.78
C SER A 35 20.92 -1.96 -19.27
N TYR A 36 20.45 -3.12 -19.77
CA TYR A 36 20.65 -3.52 -21.16
C TYR A 36 19.47 -4.35 -21.68
N ARG A 37 19.37 -4.47 -23.00
CA ARG A 37 18.47 -5.43 -23.68
C ARG A 37 19.25 -6.38 -24.58
N SER A 38 18.71 -7.59 -24.76
CA SER A 38 19.23 -8.55 -25.73
C SER A 38 18.74 -8.23 -27.13
N VAL A 39 19.40 -8.85 -28.11
CA VAL A 39 18.95 -8.92 -29.50
C VAL A 39 18.57 -10.37 -29.80
N PRO A 40 17.39 -10.67 -30.35
CA PRO A 40 16.99 -12.04 -30.67
C PRO A 40 18.04 -12.77 -31.51
N GLY A 41 18.33 -14.02 -31.13
CA GLY A 41 19.31 -14.84 -31.81
C GLY A 41 20.77 -14.40 -31.64
N SER A 42 21.07 -13.47 -30.73
CA SER A 42 22.41 -12.93 -30.46
C SER A 42 22.74 -12.91 -29.00
N THR A 43 24.02 -13.00 -28.64
CA THR A 43 24.53 -12.76 -27.28
C THR A 43 24.84 -11.29 -27.01
N ALA A 44 24.65 -10.42 -28.01
CA ALA A 44 24.93 -8.99 -27.90
C ALA A 44 23.98 -8.34 -26.86
N ARG A 45 24.57 -7.48 -26.04
CA ARG A 45 23.85 -6.63 -25.08
C ARG A 45 23.86 -5.20 -25.61
N VAL A 46 22.67 -4.64 -25.82
CA VAL A 46 22.48 -3.25 -26.19
C VAL A 46 22.18 -2.45 -24.93
N PRO A 47 23.00 -1.48 -24.53
CA PRO A 47 22.72 -0.65 -23.37
C PRO A 47 21.36 0.05 -23.50
N VAL A 48 20.58 0.05 -22.42
CA VAL A 48 19.38 0.87 -22.33
C VAL A 48 19.80 2.21 -21.75
N THR A 49 19.90 3.19 -22.64
CA THR A 49 20.20 4.58 -22.28
C THR A 49 18.95 5.31 -21.82
N GLY A 50 19.13 6.40 -21.10
CA GLY A 50 18.04 7.25 -20.63
C GLY A 50 18.41 7.98 -19.35
N ASN A 51 17.45 8.76 -18.83
CA ASN A 51 17.58 9.47 -17.58
C ASN A 51 17.25 8.55 -16.38
N ASP A 52 17.35 9.05 -15.16
CA ASP A 52 17.08 8.35 -13.90
C ASP A 52 15.58 8.32 -13.54
N GLY A 53 14.70 8.86 -14.40
CA GLY A 53 13.25 8.88 -14.23
C GLY A 53 12.72 10.02 -13.36
N GLY A 54 13.57 10.92 -12.89
CA GLY A 54 13.20 12.07 -12.07
C GLY A 54 12.65 11.70 -10.71
N GLN A 55 11.71 12.50 -10.19
CA GLN A 55 10.96 12.21 -8.96
C GLN A 55 9.62 11.54 -9.32
N PRO A 56 9.48 10.21 -9.11
CA PRO A 56 8.33 9.49 -9.63
C PRO A 56 7.04 9.69 -8.81
N PHE A 57 7.12 10.18 -7.59
CA PHE A 57 5.94 10.43 -6.76
C PHE A 57 5.41 11.85 -6.95
N GLU A 58 4.09 12.01 -6.88
CA GLU A 58 3.48 13.33 -6.76
C GLU A 58 3.98 14.05 -5.50
N SER A 59 4.06 15.37 -5.55
CA SER A 59 4.55 16.19 -4.43
C SER A 59 3.74 15.98 -3.16
N VAL A 60 2.43 15.73 -3.26
CA VAL A 60 1.54 15.41 -2.14
C VAL A 60 0.46 14.45 -2.59
N ILE A 61 0.34 13.31 -1.94
CA ILE A 61 -0.72 12.32 -2.18
C ILE A 61 -1.69 12.36 -1.00
N PRO A 62 -2.91 12.90 -1.17
CA PRO A 62 -3.91 12.94 -0.11
C PRO A 62 -4.58 11.56 0.06
N VAL A 63 -4.64 11.09 1.31
CA VAL A 63 -5.32 9.84 1.68
C VAL A 63 -6.41 10.16 2.72
N PRO A 64 -7.66 10.40 2.28
CA PRO A 64 -8.77 10.73 3.16
C PRO A 64 -9.25 9.50 3.95
N ASN A 65 -9.84 9.75 5.10
CA ASN A 65 -10.51 8.74 5.91
C ASN A 65 -11.71 9.32 6.64
N PHE A 66 -12.68 8.45 6.91
CA PHE A 66 -13.89 8.79 7.65
C PHE A 66 -14.29 7.61 8.55
N TYR A 67 -14.69 7.90 9.77
CA TYR A 67 -15.17 6.90 10.72
C TYR A 67 -16.36 7.45 11.51
N ALA A 68 -17.36 6.61 11.70
CA ALA A 68 -18.50 6.89 12.57
C ALA A 68 -18.76 5.68 13.48
N SER A 69 -19.06 5.91 14.75
CA SER A 69 -19.45 4.88 15.69
C SER A 69 -20.62 5.36 16.53
N ALA A 70 -21.52 4.45 16.89
CA ALA A 70 -22.66 4.70 17.76
C ALA A 70 -22.78 3.60 18.81
N GLN A 71 -22.86 4.00 20.07
CA GLN A 71 -23.27 3.11 21.15
C GLN A 71 -24.79 2.95 21.09
N VAL A 72 -25.28 1.78 20.66
CA VAL A 72 -26.70 1.49 20.47
C VAL A 72 -27.34 1.05 21.78
N THR A 73 -26.59 0.25 22.57
CA THR A 73 -26.97 -0.16 23.94
C THR A 73 -25.72 -0.15 24.81
N ASP A 74 -25.85 -0.47 26.09
CA ASP A 74 -24.71 -0.60 27.01
C ASP A 74 -23.72 -1.69 26.61
N ARG A 75 -24.10 -2.55 25.65
CA ARG A 75 -23.28 -3.69 25.20
C ARG A 75 -23.06 -3.76 23.69
N LEU A 76 -23.77 -2.96 22.89
CA LEU A 76 -23.71 -3.02 21.42
C LEU A 76 -23.29 -1.69 20.83
N TRP A 77 -22.28 -1.74 19.95
CA TRP A 77 -21.82 -0.63 19.12
C TRP A 77 -21.90 -1.00 17.65
N LEU A 78 -22.31 -0.05 16.84
CA LEU A 78 -22.25 -0.10 15.39
C LEU A 78 -21.22 0.93 14.89
N GLY A 79 -20.56 0.61 13.79
CA GLY A 79 -19.55 1.48 13.19
C GLY A 79 -19.54 1.42 11.70
N LEU A 80 -19.04 2.51 11.10
CA LEU A 80 -18.79 2.63 9.67
C LEU A 80 -17.40 3.26 9.47
N GLY A 81 -16.54 2.60 8.71
CA GLY A 81 -15.26 3.12 8.27
C GLY A 81 -15.24 3.31 6.75
N VAL A 82 -14.63 4.41 6.28
CA VAL A 82 -14.29 4.62 4.86
C VAL A 82 -12.83 5.03 4.80
N ASN A 83 -12.02 4.27 4.08
CA ASN A 83 -10.57 4.47 4.02
C ASN A 83 -9.96 3.92 2.72
N ALA A 84 -8.70 4.21 2.48
CA ALA A 84 -7.91 3.71 1.36
C ALA A 84 -6.71 2.90 1.90
N PRO A 85 -6.86 1.58 2.16
CA PRO A 85 -5.87 0.79 2.87
C PRO A 85 -4.61 0.48 2.06
N PHE A 86 -4.72 0.42 0.74
CA PHE A 86 -3.61 0.17 -0.18
C PHE A 86 -3.62 1.19 -1.32
N GLY A 87 -2.44 1.57 -1.77
CA GLY A 87 -2.28 2.46 -2.90
C GLY A 87 -0.82 2.60 -3.28
N LEU A 88 -0.59 2.84 -4.57
CA LEU A 88 0.72 3.17 -5.11
C LEU A 88 0.52 4.03 -6.34
N LYS A 89 1.09 5.23 -6.35
CA LYS A 89 1.10 6.09 -7.52
C LYS A 89 2.50 6.60 -7.76
N LEU A 90 3.04 6.27 -8.92
CA LEU A 90 4.33 6.76 -9.40
C LEU A 90 4.32 6.93 -10.91
N GLU A 91 5.11 7.88 -11.40
CA GLU A 91 5.30 8.19 -12.81
C GLU A 91 6.75 8.61 -13.03
N TYR A 92 7.48 7.86 -13.84
CA TYR A 92 8.83 8.20 -14.24
C TYR A 92 8.81 9.09 -15.47
N ASP A 93 9.83 9.95 -15.59
CA ASP A 93 10.01 10.81 -16.75
C ASP A 93 10.14 10.03 -18.06
N ASP A 94 9.79 10.66 -19.16
CA ASP A 94 10.04 10.13 -20.50
C ASP A 94 11.54 9.81 -20.70
N GLY A 95 11.82 8.66 -21.29
CA GLY A 95 13.18 8.20 -21.49
C GLY A 95 13.85 7.60 -20.25
N PHE A 96 13.11 7.27 -19.19
CA PHE A 96 13.63 6.54 -18.05
C PHE A 96 14.36 5.25 -18.47
N PHE A 97 15.55 5.00 -17.91
CA PHE A 97 16.33 3.80 -18.26
C PHE A 97 15.61 2.49 -17.86
N GLY A 98 14.74 2.52 -16.84
CA GLY A 98 13.92 1.39 -16.40
C GLY A 98 12.56 1.28 -17.09
N ARG A 99 12.31 2.01 -18.18
CA ARG A 99 10.99 2.14 -18.83
C ARG A 99 10.38 0.82 -19.31
N TYR A 100 11.18 -0.18 -19.57
CA TYR A 100 10.67 -1.52 -19.92
C TYR A 100 10.06 -2.21 -18.70
N ASP A 101 10.57 -1.95 -17.50
CA ASP A 101 9.99 -2.46 -16.25
C ASP A 101 8.76 -1.64 -15.82
N SER A 102 8.87 -0.31 -15.78
CA SER A 102 7.77 0.58 -15.39
C SER A 102 7.96 2.01 -15.94
N ILE A 103 6.85 2.64 -16.35
CA ILE A 103 6.75 4.08 -16.57
C ILE A 103 5.74 4.67 -15.59
N TYR A 104 4.51 4.16 -15.61
CA TYR A 104 3.43 4.66 -14.76
C TYR A 104 2.78 3.53 -13.98
N THR A 105 2.43 3.82 -12.75
CA THR A 105 1.66 2.95 -11.87
C THR A 105 0.67 3.79 -11.09
N ASP A 106 -0.61 3.48 -11.17
CA ASP A 106 -1.65 4.05 -10.33
C ASP A 106 -2.56 2.93 -9.85
N LEU A 107 -2.33 2.48 -8.61
CA LEU A 107 -3.15 1.51 -7.90
C LEU A 107 -3.82 2.22 -6.74
N LYS A 108 -5.14 2.15 -6.67
CA LYS A 108 -5.93 2.73 -5.58
C LYS A 108 -6.96 1.74 -5.09
N THR A 109 -7.10 1.66 -3.77
CA THR A 109 -8.18 0.94 -3.13
C THR A 109 -9.06 1.88 -2.33
N TYR A 110 -10.35 1.62 -2.30
CA TYR A 110 -11.31 2.29 -1.45
C TYR A 110 -12.08 1.22 -0.68
N ASN A 111 -12.14 1.34 0.63
CA ASN A 111 -12.76 0.35 1.50
C ASN A 111 -13.89 0.99 2.30
N ILE A 112 -15.06 0.37 2.27
CA ILE A 112 -16.22 0.71 3.11
C ILE A 112 -16.40 -0.45 4.10
N GLN A 113 -16.34 -0.13 5.40
CA GLN A 113 -16.32 -1.12 6.48
C GLN A 113 -17.46 -0.89 7.47
N PRO A 114 -18.66 -1.43 7.24
CA PRO A 114 -19.65 -1.61 8.29
C PRO A 114 -19.12 -2.60 9.33
N SER A 115 -19.30 -2.28 10.61
CA SER A 115 -18.74 -3.04 11.74
C SER A 115 -19.70 -3.05 12.91
N ALA A 116 -19.60 -4.09 13.74
CA ALA A 116 -20.28 -4.18 15.01
C ALA A 116 -19.31 -4.62 16.12
N ALA A 117 -19.56 -4.18 17.34
CA ALA A 117 -18.83 -4.63 18.53
C ALA A 117 -19.78 -4.92 19.67
N PHE A 118 -19.44 -5.93 20.44
CA PHE A 118 -20.23 -6.37 21.59
C PHE A 118 -19.35 -6.49 22.84
N LYS A 119 -19.79 -5.83 23.93
CA LYS A 119 -19.17 -5.91 25.26
C LYS A 119 -19.66 -7.15 25.96
N LEU A 120 -18.82 -8.18 26.09
CA LEU A 120 -19.14 -9.44 26.74
C LEU A 120 -19.29 -9.23 28.26
N ASN A 121 -18.35 -8.47 28.85
CA ASN A 121 -18.32 -8.03 30.23
C ASN A 121 -17.46 -6.74 30.33
N ASP A 122 -17.19 -6.28 31.54
CA ASP A 122 -16.45 -5.02 31.74
C ASP A 122 -15.00 -5.05 31.21
N ASN A 123 -14.43 -6.24 31.07
CA ASN A 123 -13.05 -6.40 30.62
C ASN A 123 -12.92 -6.85 29.16
N PHE A 124 -13.88 -7.62 28.63
CA PHE A 124 -13.75 -8.26 27.32
C PHE A 124 -14.81 -7.79 26.34
N SER A 125 -14.35 -7.51 25.13
CA SER A 125 -15.19 -7.16 23.99
C SER A 125 -14.76 -7.93 22.75
N ILE A 126 -15.73 -8.22 21.88
CA ILE A 126 -15.52 -8.77 20.54
C ILE A 126 -16.07 -7.79 19.52
N GLY A 127 -15.57 -7.85 18.31
CA GLY A 127 -16.09 -7.04 17.21
C GLY A 127 -15.64 -7.58 15.87
N GLY A 128 -16.33 -7.16 14.83
CA GLY A 128 -16.00 -7.56 13.47
C GLY A 128 -16.67 -6.64 12.46
N GLY A 129 -16.31 -6.82 11.21
CA GLY A 129 -16.85 -6.05 10.11
C GLY A 129 -16.67 -6.75 8.78
N VAL A 130 -17.39 -6.23 7.78
CA VAL A 130 -17.23 -6.61 6.38
C VAL A 130 -16.46 -5.49 5.69
N ASP A 131 -15.49 -5.84 4.88
CA ASP A 131 -14.71 -4.91 4.06
C ASP A 131 -15.21 -5.00 2.62
N VAL A 132 -15.99 -4.01 2.18
CA VAL A 132 -16.43 -3.87 0.78
C VAL A 132 -15.41 -2.99 0.09
N GLN A 133 -14.58 -3.60 -0.78
CA GLN A 133 -13.44 -2.92 -1.36
C GLN A 133 -13.54 -2.80 -2.87
N TYR A 134 -13.31 -1.58 -3.36
CA TYR A 134 -13.08 -1.27 -4.77
C TYR A 134 -11.59 -1.10 -5.02
N VAL A 135 -11.09 -1.66 -6.10
CA VAL A 135 -9.73 -1.43 -6.59
C VAL A 135 -9.75 -0.95 -8.03
N LYS A 136 -8.83 -0.05 -8.34
CA LYS A 136 -8.56 0.41 -9.71
C LYS A 136 -7.05 0.42 -9.93
N ALA A 137 -6.63 -0.13 -11.09
CA ALA A 137 -5.23 -0.14 -11.51
C ALA A 137 -5.06 0.46 -12.90
N ASN A 138 -3.96 1.20 -13.11
CA ASN A 138 -3.49 1.66 -14.40
C ASN A 138 -1.96 1.54 -14.41
N LEU A 139 -1.45 0.66 -15.27
CA LEU A 139 -0.03 0.34 -15.35
C LEU A 139 0.46 0.55 -16.77
N THR A 140 1.63 1.19 -16.93
CA THR A 140 2.25 1.33 -18.24
C THR A 140 3.73 0.96 -18.20
N ASN A 141 4.26 0.51 -19.33
CA ASN A 141 5.68 0.37 -19.59
C ASN A 141 5.95 0.40 -21.10
N ALA A 142 7.19 0.66 -21.47
CA ALA A 142 7.65 0.52 -22.84
C ALA A 142 7.77 -0.95 -23.23
N LEU A 143 7.68 -1.23 -24.52
CA LEU A 143 7.95 -2.53 -25.12
C LEU A 143 9.18 -2.42 -26.02
N PRO A 144 10.23 -3.24 -25.84
CA PRO A 144 11.40 -3.19 -26.68
C PRO A 144 11.07 -3.67 -28.10
N GLN A 145 11.61 -3.02 -29.12
CA GLN A 145 11.52 -3.52 -30.49
C GLN A 145 12.45 -4.72 -30.72
N VAL A 146 12.08 -5.63 -31.62
CA VAL A 146 12.90 -6.79 -31.98
C VAL A 146 14.20 -6.33 -32.65
N SER A 147 14.12 -5.37 -33.57
CA SER A 147 15.29 -4.80 -34.24
C SER A 147 15.98 -3.75 -33.38
N PRO A 148 17.30 -3.85 -33.15
CA PRO A 148 18.05 -2.83 -32.43
C PRO A 148 18.22 -1.52 -33.22
N LEU A 149 17.92 -1.54 -34.52
CA LEU A 149 18.00 -0.35 -35.40
C LEU A 149 16.76 0.56 -35.26
N VAL A 150 15.67 0.05 -34.67
CA VAL A 150 14.50 0.85 -34.39
C VAL A 150 14.70 1.53 -33.03
N THR A 151 14.71 2.85 -33.03
CA THR A 151 15.02 3.68 -31.86
C THR A 151 13.79 4.08 -31.05
N THR A 152 12.59 3.90 -31.61
CA THR A 152 11.32 4.17 -30.92
C THR A 152 10.81 2.89 -30.27
N ASP A 153 10.49 2.96 -28.99
CA ASP A 153 9.89 1.82 -28.28
C ASP A 153 8.40 1.66 -28.61
N GLY A 154 7.91 0.43 -28.49
CA GLY A 154 6.48 0.17 -28.33
C GLY A 154 6.02 0.55 -26.92
N PHE A 155 4.72 0.48 -26.69
CA PHE A 155 4.10 0.87 -25.44
C PHE A 155 2.96 -0.07 -25.06
N THR A 156 2.85 -0.41 -23.79
CA THR A 156 1.69 -1.14 -23.27
C THR A 156 1.07 -0.40 -22.11
N LYS A 157 -0.26 -0.43 -22.06
CA LYS A 157 -1.09 0.13 -21.00
C LYS A 157 -2.13 -0.87 -20.56
N LEU A 158 -2.16 -1.13 -19.26
CA LEU A 158 -3.13 -2.00 -18.61
C LEU A 158 -4.03 -1.14 -17.72
N LYS A 159 -5.33 -1.29 -17.87
CA LYS A 159 -6.33 -0.70 -16.99
C LYS A 159 -7.30 -1.77 -16.55
N GLY A 160 -7.73 -1.70 -15.31
CA GLY A 160 -8.77 -2.58 -14.80
C GLY A 160 -9.24 -2.15 -13.44
N ASP A 161 -10.41 -2.62 -13.07
CA ASP A 161 -11.01 -2.39 -11.77
C ASP A 161 -11.83 -3.60 -11.31
N ASP A 162 -12.15 -3.65 -10.02
CA ASP A 162 -12.95 -4.71 -9.42
C ASP A 162 -13.56 -4.28 -8.09
N TRP A 163 -14.70 -4.90 -7.75
CA TRP A 163 -15.31 -4.85 -6.44
C TRP A 163 -15.32 -6.23 -5.82
N THR A 164 -14.83 -6.35 -4.59
CA THR A 164 -14.92 -7.61 -3.85
C THR A 164 -15.05 -7.35 -2.34
N VAL A 165 -15.17 -8.41 -1.57
CA VAL A 165 -15.41 -8.32 -0.13
C VAL A 165 -14.39 -9.13 0.66
N GLY A 166 -14.04 -8.59 1.82
CA GLY A 166 -13.30 -9.26 2.87
C GLY A 166 -14.05 -9.14 4.20
N TRP A 167 -13.44 -9.61 5.25
CA TRP A 167 -13.96 -9.51 6.60
C TRP A 167 -12.86 -9.28 7.62
N ASN A 168 -13.23 -8.84 8.79
CA ASN A 168 -12.31 -8.67 9.89
C ASN A 168 -12.99 -9.00 11.23
N ALA A 169 -12.17 -9.43 12.19
CA ALA A 169 -12.63 -9.74 13.53
C ALA A 169 -11.58 -9.33 14.57
N GLY A 170 -12.03 -8.95 15.75
CA GLY A 170 -11.14 -8.52 16.81
C GLY A 170 -11.62 -8.89 18.20
N LEU A 171 -10.66 -8.97 19.09
CA LEU A 171 -10.83 -9.11 20.53
C LEU A 171 -10.19 -7.90 21.21
N PHE A 172 -10.80 -7.43 22.27
CA PHE A 172 -10.27 -6.35 23.09
C PHE A 172 -10.45 -6.66 24.57
N TYR A 173 -9.36 -6.54 25.32
CA TYR A 173 -9.33 -6.65 26.76
C TYR A 173 -8.93 -5.33 27.38
N THR A 174 -9.59 -4.97 28.49
CA THR A 174 -9.20 -3.83 29.33
C THR A 174 -9.45 -4.10 30.79
N ASN A 175 -8.60 -3.65 31.68
CA ASN A 175 -8.82 -3.55 33.10
C ASN A 175 -8.74 -2.11 33.63
N GLY A 176 -8.87 -1.13 32.70
CA GLY A 176 -8.74 0.28 33.00
C GLY A 176 -7.30 0.81 33.05
N THR A 177 -6.31 -0.05 33.30
CA THR A 177 -4.88 0.29 33.32
C THR A 177 -4.15 -0.31 32.11
N THR A 178 -4.49 -1.53 31.75
CA THR A 178 -3.91 -2.29 30.64
C THR A 178 -4.96 -2.58 29.59
N ASN A 179 -4.62 -2.34 28.33
CA ASN A 179 -5.43 -2.74 27.19
C ASN A 179 -4.64 -3.71 26.30
N VAL A 180 -5.31 -4.77 25.84
CA VAL A 180 -4.77 -5.72 24.87
C VAL A 180 -5.76 -5.85 23.73
N GLY A 181 -5.28 -5.70 22.50
CA GLY A 181 -6.07 -5.88 21.30
C GLY A 181 -5.46 -6.95 20.40
N VAL A 182 -6.30 -7.85 19.90
CA VAL A 182 -5.95 -8.78 18.82
C VAL A 182 -6.96 -8.57 17.69
N HIS A 183 -6.46 -8.44 16.47
CA HIS A 183 -7.27 -8.21 15.29
C HIS A 183 -6.75 -9.02 14.12
N TYR A 184 -7.67 -9.63 13.39
CA TYR A 184 -7.42 -10.29 12.12
C TYR A 184 -8.26 -9.60 11.04
N ARG A 185 -7.64 -9.34 9.90
CA ARG A 185 -8.29 -8.92 8.66
C ARG A 185 -7.95 -9.92 7.58
N SER A 186 -8.97 -10.43 6.92
CA SER A 186 -8.78 -11.36 5.81
C SER A 186 -8.09 -10.69 4.63
N GLY A 187 -7.31 -11.44 3.90
CA GLY A 187 -6.91 -11.09 2.55
C GLY A 187 -8.13 -10.82 1.67
N ILE A 188 -7.92 -10.04 0.62
CA ILE A 188 -8.96 -9.69 -0.35
C ILE A 188 -8.44 -9.99 -1.74
N ASN A 189 -9.05 -10.98 -2.42
CA ASN A 189 -8.62 -11.46 -3.72
C ASN A 189 -9.46 -10.81 -4.80
N HIS A 190 -8.90 -9.81 -5.46
CA HIS A 190 -9.52 -9.11 -6.58
C HIS A 190 -9.25 -9.82 -7.89
N LYS A 191 -10.20 -9.71 -8.83
CA LYS A 191 -10.03 -10.10 -10.22
C LYS A 191 -10.34 -8.90 -11.11
N LEU A 192 -9.32 -8.06 -11.31
CA LEU A 192 -9.46 -6.86 -12.13
C LEU A 192 -9.85 -7.26 -13.55
N LYS A 193 -10.83 -6.54 -14.11
CA LYS A 193 -11.26 -6.66 -15.50
C LYS A 193 -11.10 -5.31 -16.17
N GLY A 194 -10.65 -5.32 -17.42
CA GLY A 194 -10.43 -4.08 -18.16
C GLY A 194 -9.77 -4.31 -19.50
N THR A 195 -8.81 -3.47 -19.86
CA THR A 195 -8.20 -3.50 -21.20
C THR A 195 -6.68 -3.46 -21.14
N GLN A 196 -6.07 -4.13 -22.11
CA GLN A 196 -4.67 -4.00 -22.49
C GLN A 196 -4.58 -3.29 -23.83
N THR A 197 -3.92 -2.13 -23.89
CA THR A 197 -3.61 -1.44 -25.13
C THR A 197 -2.13 -1.65 -25.44
N ILE A 198 -1.82 -2.11 -26.66
CA ILE A 198 -0.44 -2.23 -27.19
C ILE A 198 -0.35 -1.31 -28.40
N SER A 199 0.72 -0.52 -28.50
CA SER A 199 0.93 0.43 -29.60
C SER A 199 2.41 0.61 -29.92
N GLY A 200 2.69 1.18 -31.11
CA GLY A 200 4.04 1.55 -31.51
C GLY A 200 4.97 0.39 -31.88
N LEU A 201 4.51 -0.86 -31.87
CA LEU A 201 5.30 -1.98 -32.37
C LEU A 201 5.37 -1.95 -33.89
N VAL A 202 6.59 -2.18 -34.42
CA VAL A 202 6.82 -2.28 -35.88
C VAL A 202 6.97 -3.75 -36.30
N THR A 203 7.04 -3.98 -37.61
CA THR A 203 7.29 -5.33 -38.17
C THR A 203 8.53 -5.97 -37.54
N PRO A 204 8.48 -7.27 -37.10
CA PRO A 204 7.42 -8.25 -37.37
C PRO A 204 6.24 -8.25 -36.38
N LEU A 205 6.23 -7.37 -35.36
CA LEU A 205 5.27 -7.41 -34.26
C LEU A 205 4.12 -6.40 -34.41
N SER A 206 4.02 -5.69 -35.53
CA SER A 206 2.99 -4.65 -35.76
C SER A 206 1.54 -5.17 -35.63
N ALA A 207 1.31 -6.46 -35.90
CA ALA A 207 0.00 -7.07 -35.74
C ALA A 207 -0.45 -7.22 -34.28
N ALA A 208 0.45 -7.08 -33.32
CA ALA A 208 0.12 -7.10 -31.89
C ALA A 208 -0.38 -5.73 -31.38
N ASN A 209 -0.31 -4.67 -32.18
CA ASN A 209 -0.89 -3.38 -31.82
C ASN A 209 -2.42 -3.48 -31.80
N GLY A 210 -3.04 -2.94 -30.77
CA GLY A 210 -4.49 -2.94 -30.60
C GLY A 210 -4.91 -2.75 -29.16
N GLU A 211 -6.21 -2.79 -28.95
CA GLU A 211 -6.82 -2.82 -27.62
C GLU A 211 -7.56 -4.15 -27.45
N PHE A 212 -7.32 -4.81 -26.32
CA PHE A 212 -7.80 -6.14 -26.01
C PHE A 212 -8.41 -6.16 -24.62
N ASP A 213 -9.49 -6.94 -24.44
CA ASP A 213 -9.98 -7.24 -23.12
C ASP A 213 -8.90 -7.97 -22.31
N ALA A 214 -8.74 -7.58 -21.06
CA ALA A 214 -7.72 -8.13 -20.17
C ALA A 214 -8.25 -8.35 -18.77
N SER A 215 -7.68 -9.33 -18.09
CA SER A 215 -7.92 -9.54 -16.66
C SER A 215 -6.63 -9.82 -15.92
N ALA A 216 -6.60 -9.44 -14.63
CA ALA A 216 -5.46 -9.69 -13.76
C ALA A 216 -5.92 -9.95 -12.32
N PRO A 217 -5.44 -11.02 -11.65
CA PRO A 217 -5.65 -11.18 -10.21
C PRO A 217 -4.82 -10.16 -9.43
N LEU A 218 -5.32 -9.76 -8.27
CA LEU A 218 -4.60 -8.95 -7.29
C LEU A 218 -4.96 -9.46 -5.90
N ASP A 219 -4.03 -10.17 -5.28
CA ASP A 219 -4.21 -10.77 -3.96
C ASP A 219 -3.62 -9.83 -2.89
N LEU A 220 -4.49 -9.18 -2.13
CA LEU A 220 -4.12 -8.37 -0.99
C LEU A 220 -4.00 -9.24 0.28
N PRO A 221 -3.06 -8.97 1.18
CA PRO A 221 -2.67 -9.88 2.24
C PRO A 221 -3.68 -9.95 3.39
N ASP A 222 -3.66 -11.08 4.08
CA ASP A 222 -4.15 -11.19 5.45
C ASP A 222 -3.31 -10.30 6.38
N ILE A 223 -3.93 -9.77 7.43
CA ILE A 223 -3.25 -8.95 8.43
C ILE A 223 -3.63 -9.42 9.83
N VAL A 224 -2.63 -9.77 10.64
CA VAL A 224 -2.80 -10.00 12.08
C VAL A 224 -2.15 -8.84 12.83
N THR A 225 -2.88 -8.26 13.78
CA THR A 225 -2.38 -7.18 14.65
C THR A 225 -2.54 -7.58 16.10
N VAL A 226 -1.48 -7.43 16.87
CA VAL A 226 -1.50 -7.57 18.34
C VAL A 226 -0.96 -6.30 18.95
N SER A 227 -1.75 -5.69 19.86
CA SER A 227 -1.41 -4.42 20.48
C SER A 227 -1.53 -4.54 22.00
N PHE A 228 -0.59 -3.93 22.69
CA PHE A 228 -0.57 -3.81 24.14
C PHE A 228 -0.38 -2.34 24.52
N MET A 229 -1.17 -1.87 25.48
CA MET A 229 -1.02 -0.55 26.09
C MET A 229 -1.08 -0.68 27.61
N HIS A 230 -0.21 0.04 28.30
CA HIS A 230 -0.20 0.10 29.75
C HIS A 230 -0.04 1.53 30.24
N LYS A 231 -0.85 1.90 31.24
CA LYS A 231 -0.70 3.17 31.96
C LYS A 231 0.45 3.05 32.95
N LEU A 232 1.57 3.72 32.67
CA LEU A 232 2.73 3.79 33.57
C LEU A 232 2.48 4.74 34.75
N THR A 233 1.76 5.84 34.46
CA THR A 233 1.27 6.81 35.44
C THR A 233 -0.16 7.24 35.06
N PRO A 234 -0.86 8.02 35.86
CA PRO A 234 -2.18 8.55 35.44
C PRO A 234 -2.16 9.29 34.10
N ASN A 235 -1.03 9.93 33.74
CA ASN A 235 -0.90 10.76 32.55
C ASN A 235 -0.03 10.14 31.46
N LEU A 236 0.69 9.04 31.73
CA LEU A 236 1.64 8.44 30.78
C LEU A 236 1.22 7.02 30.43
N ARG A 237 1.08 6.76 29.15
CA ARG A 237 0.80 5.42 28.56
C ARG A 237 1.92 5.00 27.64
N ALA A 238 2.34 3.75 27.74
CA ALA A 238 3.27 3.12 26.81
C ALA A 238 2.52 2.09 25.96
N MET A 239 2.91 1.94 24.72
CA MET A 239 2.27 1.07 23.75
C MET A 239 3.30 0.29 22.94
N ILE A 240 2.96 -0.97 22.64
CA ILE A 240 3.68 -1.79 21.66
C ILE A 240 2.64 -2.44 20.74
N THR A 241 2.94 -2.46 19.44
CA THR A 241 2.09 -3.15 18.46
C THR A 241 2.96 -3.95 17.51
N GLY A 242 2.60 -5.22 17.32
CA GLY A 242 3.15 -6.10 16.28
C GLY A 242 2.09 -6.34 15.21
N LYS A 243 2.50 -6.34 13.94
CA LYS A 243 1.68 -6.73 12.81
C LYS A 243 2.41 -7.76 11.96
N TRP A 244 1.65 -8.71 11.47
CA TRP A 244 2.07 -9.64 10.43
C TRP A 244 1.18 -9.43 9.20
N TYR A 245 1.79 -9.54 8.02
CA TYR A 245 1.14 -9.39 6.72
C TYR A 245 1.44 -10.62 5.86
N GLY A 246 0.42 -11.33 5.42
CA GLY A 246 0.49 -12.53 4.59
C GLY A 246 0.76 -12.22 3.12
N TRP A 247 1.77 -11.41 2.81
CA TRP A 247 2.09 -10.99 1.45
C TRP A 247 2.58 -12.13 0.56
N SER A 248 2.92 -13.29 1.10
CA SER A 248 3.31 -14.46 0.32
C SER A 248 2.20 -14.98 -0.61
N SER A 249 0.95 -14.53 -0.42
CA SER A 249 -0.16 -14.76 -1.35
C SER A 249 0.03 -14.03 -2.68
N PHE A 250 0.71 -12.85 -2.69
CA PHE A 250 0.94 -12.06 -3.90
C PHE A 250 2.16 -12.56 -4.66
N LYS A 251 1.92 -13.36 -5.72
CA LYS A 251 2.99 -13.99 -6.51
C LYS A 251 3.51 -13.12 -7.64
N GLY A 252 2.72 -12.18 -8.14
CA GLY A 252 3.12 -11.31 -9.23
C GLY A 252 1.95 -10.67 -9.95
N ILE A 253 2.25 -10.06 -11.07
CA ILE A 253 1.26 -9.44 -11.96
C ILE A 253 1.08 -10.37 -13.17
N GLU A 254 0.04 -11.18 -13.13
CA GLU A 254 -0.37 -12.03 -14.26
C GLU A 254 -1.47 -11.30 -15.04
N VAL A 255 -1.25 -11.11 -16.32
CA VAL A 255 -2.24 -10.48 -17.21
C VAL A 255 -2.62 -11.45 -18.29
N THR A 256 -3.91 -11.77 -18.37
CA THR A 256 -4.49 -12.60 -19.44
C THR A 256 -5.30 -11.71 -20.37
N SER A 257 -4.99 -11.77 -21.67
CA SER A 257 -5.70 -11.07 -22.74
C SER A 257 -5.76 -11.94 -24.00
N ALA A 258 -6.39 -11.43 -25.07
CA ALA A 258 -6.43 -12.12 -26.35
C ALA A 258 -5.03 -12.30 -27.00
N THR A 259 -4.03 -11.54 -26.58
CA THR A 259 -2.64 -11.68 -27.04
C THR A 259 -1.85 -12.77 -26.28
N GLY A 260 -2.48 -13.40 -25.28
CA GLY A 260 -1.89 -14.42 -24.42
C GLY A 260 -1.83 -14.03 -22.96
N THR A 261 -1.15 -14.83 -22.16
CA THR A 261 -0.89 -14.58 -20.75
C THR A 261 0.56 -14.13 -20.55
N THR A 262 0.74 -12.99 -19.88
CA THR A 262 2.04 -12.51 -19.43
C THR A 262 2.10 -12.57 -17.91
N ASN A 263 3.20 -13.07 -17.37
CA ASN A 263 3.41 -13.11 -15.91
C ASN A 263 4.70 -12.36 -15.56
N LYS A 264 4.55 -11.39 -14.66
CA LYS A 264 5.65 -10.68 -14.04
C LYS A 264 5.77 -11.14 -12.58
N GLU A 265 6.61 -12.14 -12.37
CA GLU A 265 6.83 -12.73 -11.05
C GLU A 265 7.42 -11.71 -10.08
N LEU A 266 6.85 -11.61 -8.88
CA LEU A 266 7.30 -10.74 -7.80
C LEU A 266 7.59 -11.55 -6.52
N ASP A 267 6.91 -12.67 -6.33
CA ASP A 267 7.08 -13.66 -5.26
C ASP A 267 7.33 -13.00 -3.89
N TYR A 268 6.36 -12.16 -3.48
CA TYR A 268 6.44 -11.43 -2.21
C TYR A 268 6.54 -12.42 -1.03
N LYS A 269 7.13 -11.97 0.04
CA LYS A 269 7.30 -12.72 1.29
C LYS A 269 6.42 -12.12 2.37
N ASP A 270 6.00 -12.96 3.31
CA ASP A 270 5.35 -12.45 4.50
C ASP A 270 6.24 -11.43 5.20
N SER A 271 5.63 -10.37 5.67
CA SER A 271 6.32 -9.28 6.33
C SER A 271 5.73 -8.99 7.70
N TYR A 272 6.43 -8.20 8.49
CA TYR A 272 5.99 -7.80 9.81
C TYR A 272 6.44 -6.39 10.12
N SER A 273 5.70 -5.74 11.02
CA SER A 273 6.13 -4.50 11.63
C SER A 273 6.01 -4.55 13.15
N VAL A 274 6.88 -3.84 13.82
CA VAL A 274 6.85 -3.65 15.28
C VAL A 274 6.98 -2.18 15.57
N SER A 275 6.04 -1.64 16.37
CA SER A 275 6.05 -0.24 16.79
C SER A 275 6.05 -0.11 18.29
N LEU A 276 6.77 0.91 18.77
CA LEU A 276 6.79 1.36 20.16
C LEU A 276 6.31 2.80 20.20
N GLY A 277 5.48 3.14 21.16
CA GLY A 277 4.96 4.50 21.30
C GLY A 277 4.63 4.86 22.74
N GLY A 278 4.55 6.16 22.95
CA GLY A 278 4.11 6.74 24.20
C GLY A 278 3.08 7.84 23.98
N GLU A 279 2.21 7.99 24.95
CA GLU A 279 1.19 9.02 24.99
C GLU A 279 1.19 9.68 26.37
N TYR A 280 1.27 11.02 26.38
CA TYR A 280 1.32 11.82 27.60
C TYR A 280 0.21 12.87 27.61
N ASP A 281 -0.65 12.83 28.61
CA ASP A 281 -1.67 13.85 28.86
C ASP A 281 -0.99 15.05 29.55
N PHE A 282 -0.55 16.01 28.76
CA PHE A 282 0.08 17.23 29.23
C PHE A 282 -0.91 18.08 30.04
N SER A 283 -2.17 18.08 29.61
CA SER A 283 -3.31 18.70 30.32
C SER A 283 -4.62 18.04 29.88
N PRO A 284 -5.76 18.35 30.49
CA PRO A 284 -7.06 17.85 30.01
C PRO A 284 -7.36 18.27 28.54
N ALA A 285 -6.76 19.36 28.07
CA ALA A 285 -6.94 19.84 26.70
C ALA A 285 -5.92 19.26 25.72
N PHE A 286 -4.73 18.82 26.16
CA PHE A 286 -3.64 18.44 25.27
C PHE A 286 -3.04 17.08 25.63
N THR A 287 -3.01 16.19 24.64
CA THR A 287 -2.28 14.91 24.69
C THR A 287 -1.19 14.91 23.63
N LEU A 288 0.02 14.56 24.00
CA LEU A 288 1.18 14.43 23.10
C LEU A 288 1.49 12.95 22.84
N ARG A 289 2.01 12.64 21.66
CA ARG A 289 2.40 11.28 21.25
C ARG A 289 3.74 11.29 20.56
N ALA A 290 4.52 10.25 20.80
CA ALA A 290 5.72 9.95 20.03
C ALA A 290 5.87 8.45 19.87
N GLY A 291 6.52 8.03 18.78
CA GLY A 291 6.74 6.62 18.54
C GLY A 291 7.73 6.35 17.43
N THR A 292 8.13 5.09 17.35
CA THR A 292 8.97 4.56 16.29
C THR A 292 8.42 3.21 15.81
N MET A 293 8.72 2.85 14.58
CA MET A 293 8.35 1.57 14.00
C MET A 293 9.46 1.06 13.09
N PHE A 294 9.74 -0.23 13.19
CA PHE A 294 10.42 -1.00 12.16
C PHE A 294 9.37 -1.73 11.33
N ASP A 295 9.48 -1.65 10.01
CA ASP A 295 8.54 -2.25 9.07
C ASP A 295 9.31 -2.94 7.95
N ARG A 296 9.24 -4.29 7.94
CA ARG A 296 9.93 -5.11 6.96
C ARG A 296 9.21 -5.05 5.62
N SER A 297 9.97 -4.81 4.55
CA SER A 297 9.44 -4.88 3.19
C SER A 297 9.02 -6.31 2.82
N PRO A 298 7.86 -6.49 2.17
CA PRO A 298 7.45 -7.79 1.65
C PRO A 298 8.17 -8.14 0.33
N THR A 299 8.84 -7.20 -0.32
CA THR A 299 9.43 -7.41 -1.63
C THR A 299 10.55 -8.46 -1.60
N ASN A 300 10.59 -9.29 -2.63
CA ASN A 300 11.66 -10.25 -2.81
C ASN A 300 12.83 -9.58 -3.54
N PRO A 301 14.04 -9.49 -2.94
CA PRO A 301 15.20 -8.86 -3.58
C PRO A 301 15.57 -9.44 -4.96
N GLN A 302 15.21 -10.71 -5.21
CA GLN A 302 15.46 -11.37 -6.51
C GLN A 302 14.47 -10.94 -7.59
N HIS A 303 13.32 -10.37 -7.21
CA HIS A 303 12.22 -9.96 -8.08
C HIS A 303 11.84 -8.48 -7.90
N LEU A 304 12.70 -7.70 -7.25
CA LEU A 304 12.46 -6.27 -7.04
C LEU A 304 12.37 -5.53 -8.38
N THR A 305 11.46 -4.58 -8.47
CA THR A 305 11.15 -3.82 -9.68
C THR A 305 11.20 -2.31 -9.43
N THR A 306 11.36 -1.54 -10.49
CA THR A 306 11.21 -0.08 -10.43
C THR A 306 9.75 0.33 -10.24
N ARG A 307 8.79 -0.57 -10.49
CA ARG A 307 7.35 -0.35 -10.26
C ARG A 307 6.99 -0.28 -8.79
N VAL A 308 7.69 -1.04 -7.95
CA VAL A 308 7.54 -1.02 -6.48
C VAL A 308 8.95 -0.92 -5.88
N PRO A 309 9.57 0.28 -5.94
CA PRO A 309 10.90 0.49 -5.40
C PRO A 309 10.82 0.55 -3.87
N ASP A 310 11.04 -0.57 -3.21
CA ASP A 310 10.83 -0.74 -1.77
C ASP A 310 12.04 -1.36 -1.07
N GLY A 311 12.10 -1.20 0.25
CA GLY A 311 13.09 -1.75 1.16
C GLY A 311 12.57 -1.73 2.60
N ASP A 312 13.32 -2.27 3.54
CA ASP A 312 12.96 -2.21 4.96
C ASP A 312 12.88 -0.74 5.41
N ARG A 313 11.97 -0.45 6.35
CA ARG A 313 11.61 0.92 6.73
C ARG A 313 11.72 1.12 8.22
N VAL A 314 12.26 2.27 8.59
CA VAL A 314 12.23 2.79 9.96
C VAL A 314 11.43 4.08 9.99
N TRP A 315 10.54 4.20 10.96
CA TRP A 315 9.64 5.33 11.12
C TRP A 315 9.93 6.05 12.43
N LEU A 316 9.88 7.35 12.40
CA LEU A 316 9.81 8.21 13.58
C LEU A 316 8.53 9.04 13.48
N THR A 317 7.75 9.06 14.55
CA THR A 317 6.42 9.69 14.56
C THR A 317 6.25 10.61 15.78
N GLY A 318 5.50 11.69 15.56
CA GLY A 318 5.05 12.58 16.61
C GLY A 318 3.63 13.04 16.35
N GLY A 319 2.88 13.37 17.40
CA GLY A 319 1.51 13.88 17.23
C GLY A 319 0.94 14.51 18.47
N ALA A 320 -0.18 15.19 18.30
CA ALA A 320 -0.91 15.83 19.37
C ALA A 320 -2.42 15.73 19.17
N THR A 321 -3.15 15.66 20.26
CA THR A 321 -4.61 15.90 20.29
C THR A 321 -4.86 17.18 21.07
N TRP A 322 -5.68 18.03 20.49
CA TRP A 322 -6.26 19.17 21.15
C TRP A 322 -7.77 18.97 21.33
N ASN A 323 -8.21 18.73 22.59
CA ASN A 323 -9.63 18.71 22.95
C ASN A 323 -10.10 20.18 23.01
N ILE A 324 -10.64 20.68 21.89
CA ILE A 324 -11.14 22.06 21.73
C ILE A 324 -12.33 22.29 22.68
N SER A 325 -13.16 21.28 22.83
CA SER A 325 -14.30 21.23 23.74
C SER A 325 -14.63 19.77 24.09
N PRO A 326 -15.57 19.49 25.01
CA PRO A 326 -16.04 18.12 25.23
C PRO A 326 -16.57 17.44 23.95
N ALA A 327 -17.13 18.22 23.02
CA ALA A 327 -17.71 17.74 21.79
C ALA A 327 -16.68 17.63 20.63
N PHE A 328 -15.58 18.37 20.65
CA PHE A 328 -14.66 18.44 19.50
C PHE A 328 -13.21 18.23 19.90
N ALA A 329 -12.52 17.38 19.14
CA ALA A 329 -11.07 17.17 19.25
C ALA A 329 -10.41 17.22 17.89
N LEU A 330 -9.29 17.98 17.80
CA LEU A 330 -8.39 18.01 16.65
C LEU A 330 -7.19 17.12 16.93
N ASN A 331 -6.88 16.22 16.00
CA ASN A 331 -5.66 15.43 16.04
C ASN A 331 -4.76 15.85 14.89
N VAL A 332 -3.45 16.00 15.18
CA VAL A 332 -2.41 16.24 14.18
C VAL A 332 -1.28 15.25 14.41
N ALA A 333 -0.65 14.81 13.33
CA ALA A 333 0.50 13.91 13.41
C ALA A 333 1.48 14.18 12.27
N TYR A 334 2.74 13.86 12.54
CA TYR A 334 3.82 13.83 11.57
C TYR A 334 4.55 12.49 11.68
N ALA A 335 4.98 11.98 10.54
CA ALA A 335 5.85 10.81 10.46
C ALA A 335 6.94 11.04 9.42
N HIS A 336 8.16 10.66 9.74
CA HIS A 336 9.26 10.51 8.78
C HIS A 336 9.62 9.03 8.63
N THR A 337 9.83 8.60 7.39
CA THR A 337 10.14 7.20 7.04
C THR A 337 11.44 7.16 6.26
N TRP A 338 12.42 6.46 6.77
CA TRP A 338 13.62 6.08 6.03
C TRP A 338 13.39 4.72 5.38
N VAL A 339 13.70 4.61 4.08
CA VAL A 339 13.62 3.36 3.32
C VAL A 339 15.04 2.89 3.02
N GLU A 340 15.34 1.63 3.32
CA GLU A 340 16.64 1.05 3.04
C GLU A 340 16.90 0.99 1.53
N LYS A 341 18.15 1.27 1.13
CA LYS A 341 18.58 1.18 -0.27
C LYS A 341 18.56 -0.27 -0.73
N ALA A 342 18.01 -0.51 -1.92
CA ALA A 342 17.93 -1.83 -2.50
C ALA A 342 18.49 -1.85 -3.94
N ASN A 343 18.99 -3.03 -4.35
CA ASN A 343 19.45 -3.24 -5.71
C ASN A 343 18.36 -3.96 -6.51
N ILE A 344 18.13 -3.48 -7.72
CA ILE A 344 17.20 -4.05 -8.69
C ILE A 344 18.02 -4.79 -9.74
N ILE A 345 17.77 -6.09 -9.90
CA ILE A 345 18.32 -6.94 -10.95
C ILE A 345 17.13 -7.66 -11.57
N ARG A 346 16.53 -7.01 -12.60
CA ARG A 346 15.26 -7.45 -13.16
C ARG A 346 15.40 -7.79 -14.65
N PRO A 347 15.53 -9.08 -15.02
CA PRO A 347 15.37 -9.54 -16.40
C PRO A 347 13.89 -9.78 -16.69
N ASP A 348 13.33 -9.09 -17.67
CA ASP A 348 11.98 -9.32 -18.19
C ASP A 348 12.06 -9.74 -19.66
N SER A 349 11.35 -10.82 -20.01
CA SER A 349 11.28 -11.31 -21.40
C SER A 349 9.99 -10.85 -22.06
N TYR A 350 10.13 -10.33 -23.27
CA TYR A 350 9.05 -9.80 -24.08
C TYR A 350 8.94 -10.63 -25.36
N PHE A 351 7.72 -10.91 -25.75
CA PHE A 351 7.32 -11.64 -26.95
C PHE A 351 7.75 -13.12 -26.94
N PRO A 352 6.99 -13.98 -27.62
CA PRO A 352 7.34 -15.40 -27.77
C PRO A 352 8.50 -15.61 -28.76
N SER A 353 9.17 -16.75 -28.64
CA SER A 353 10.20 -17.17 -29.60
C SER A 353 9.59 -17.28 -31.01
N PRO A 354 10.34 -16.88 -32.09
CA PRO A 354 11.74 -16.46 -32.10
C PRO A 354 12.00 -14.95 -31.86
N ALA A 355 10.95 -14.17 -31.58
CA ALA A 355 11.05 -12.72 -31.45
C ALA A 355 11.39 -12.25 -30.01
N THR A 356 11.77 -13.16 -29.12
CA THR A 356 12.01 -12.85 -27.70
C THR A 356 13.12 -11.83 -27.52
N VAL A 357 12.80 -10.71 -26.87
CA VAL A 357 13.75 -9.70 -26.38
C VAL A 357 13.73 -9.76 -24.86
N THR A 358 14.89 -9.86 -24.23
CA THR A 358 15.02 -9.71 -22.78
C THR A 358 15.59 -8.34 -22.46
N ALA A 359 14.86 -7.54 -21.69
CA ALA A 359 15.38 -6.32 -21.12
C ALA A 359 15.74 -6.55 -19.66
N THR A 360 16.98 -6.23 -19.27
CA THR A 360 17.46 -6.36 -17.91
C THR A 360 17.64 -4.98 -17.30
N THR A 361 16.79 -4.65 -16.32
CA THR A 361 16.93 -3.44 -15.55
C THR A 361 17.91 -3.69 -14.40
N LEU A 362 19.02 -2.96 -14.41
CA LEU A 362 20.02 -2.95 -13.34
C LEU A 362 20.00 -1.57 -12.68
N ALA A 363 19.53 -1.49 -11.45
CA ALA A 363 19.39 -0.23 -10.75
C ALA A 363 19.71 -0.35 -9.26
N GLN A 364 19.94 0.79 -8.63
CA GLN A 364 19.86 0.95 -7.19
C GLN A 364 18.75 1.94 -6.87
N THR A 365 17.85 1.55 -5.99
CA THR A 365 16.77 2.42 -5.50
C THR A 365 17.07 2.93 -4.11
N SER A 366 16.66 4.16 -3.82
CA SER A 366 16.67 4.77 -2.47
C SER A 366 15.51 5.74 -2.35
N GLY A 367 15.01 5.95 -1.15
CA GLY A 367 13.89 6.87 -0.94
C GLY A 367 13.63 7.17 0.53
N ASN A 368 12.71 8.08 0.76
CA ASN A 368 12.14 8.40 2.06
C ASN A 368 10.71 8.89 1.88
N ALA A 369 9.99 9.05 2.97
CA ALA A 369 8.66 9.65 2.93
C ALA A 369 8.39 10.47 4.19
N ASP A 370 7.71 11.59 4.00
CA ASP A 370 7.13 12.39 5.05
C ASP A 370 5.60 12.28 5.00
N GLN A 371 4.97 12.28 6.15
CA GLN A 371 3.52 12.25 6.26
C GLN A 371 3.04 13.27 7.28
N VAL A 372 2.04 14.04 6.89
CA VAL A 372 1.31 14.95 7.77
C VAL A 372 -0.14 14.55 7.79
N ALA A 373 -0.68 14.29 8.96
CA ALA A 373 -2.08 13.91 9.11
C ALA A 373 -2.82 14.90 10.02
N ALA A 374 -4.07 15.16 9.67
CA ALA A 374 -5.00 15.90 10.52
C ALA A 374 -6.37 15.23 10.52
N SER A 375 -7.04 15.20 11.67
CA SER A 375 -8.43 14.73 11.77
C SER A 375 -9.21 15.49 12.83
N LEU A 376 -10.49 15.76 12.54
CA LEU A 376 -11.44 16.32 13.48
C LEU A 376 -12.39 15.21 13.95
N THR A 377 -12.57 15.10 15.26
CA THR A 377 -13.51 14.19 15.87
C THR A 377 -14.62 14.97 16.57
N ALA A 378 -15.87 14.65 16.26
CA ALA A 378 -17.06 15.16 16.95
C ALA A 378 -17.68 14.05 17.81
N ARG A 379 -18.15 14.41 19.01
CA ARG A 379 -18.76 13.54 20.01
C ARG A 379 -20.13 14.10 20.39
N PHE A 380 -21.15 13.23 20.40
CA PHE A 380 -22.54 13.56 20.67
C PHE A 380 -23.12 12.68 21.78
#